data_a26258172c69be72daba81aff76697a6
#
_entry.id   a26258172c69be72daba81aff76697a6
#
_cell.length_a   1.000
_cell.length_b   1.000
_cell.length_c   1.000
_cell.angle_alpha   90.00
_cell.angle_beta   90.00
_cell.angle_gamma   90.00
#
_symmetry.space_group_name_H-M   'P 1'
#
loop_
_entity.id
_entity.type
_entity.pdbx_description
1 polymer ?
#
loop_
_entity_poly.entity_id
_entity_poly.type
_entity_poly.pdbx_seq_one_letter_code
_entity_poly.pdbx_strand_id
1 'polypeptide(L)'
;MERSRLSVAWAIIAVLALGGAAVGLQMLRDSRYPLTTSDEETLYLTRRVTSRLVFAHRSLVADLYWIRALQYFGSHALKAKRPGAAFEPPPALAAERPVSFDLLYPFLDIATTLDPRFNIAYRFGAIFLSEGNTQGPGRPDQAIALLEKGLQASPNKWEYWQDIGFVHYWADQDYPKAAAAFARGADIPGAPWWMRSLAATTLAKGGDRNTSRLLWQQMAEASNESARYMARLKLQQLDALEIIEKLQKGIDAFGIRRGAPVTSWNELIVARLIPGVPLDPAGVPLELDSSSRVTVSMQSPLFPLPFEPAPRTGP
;
A
#
# COMPACT_ATOMS: atom_id res chain seq x y z
N MET A 1 35.65 1.75 -52.96
CA MET A 1 34.50 1.24 -52.21
C MET A 1 34.68 -0.20 -51.65
N GLU A 2 35.43 -1.07 -52.27
CA GLU A 2 35.65 -2.46 -51.78
C GLU A 2 36.47 -2.54 -50.48
N ARG A 3 37.54 -1.73 -50.34
CA ARG A 3 38.39 -1.77 -49.12
C ARG A 3 37.65 -1.34 -47.83
N SER A 4 36.64 -0.48 -47.93
CA SER A 4 35.83 -0.07 -46.74
C SER A 4 34.84 -1.17 -46.33
N ARG A 5 34.30 -1.94 -47.26
CA ARG A 5 33.40 -3.05 -46.95
C ARG A 5 34.14 -4.23 -46.30
N LEU A 6 35.38 -4.50 -46.74
CA LEU A 6 36.26 -5.51 -46.13
C LEU A 6 36.66 -5.15 -44.70
N SER A 7 36.95 -3.85 -44.41
CA SER A 7 37.30 -3.42 -43.06
C SER A 7 36.10 -3.49 -42.09
N VAL A 8 34.90 -3.20 -42.56
CA VAL A 8 33.67 -3.34 -41.77
C VAL A 8 33.36 -4.82 -41.49
N ALA A 9 33.51 -5.70 -42.47
CA ALA A 9 33.33 -7.14 -42.30
C ALA A 9 34.30 -7.71 -41.25
N TRP A 10 35.58 -7.31 -41.30
CA TRP A 10 36.57 -7.73 -40.30
C TRP A 10 36.27 -7.19 -38.90
N ALA A 11 35.76 -5.95 -38.79
CA ALA A 11 35.36 -5.40 -37.53
C ALA A 11 34.16 -6.17 -36.92
N ILE A 12 33.18 -6.53 -37.73
CA ILE A 12 32.03 -7.35 -37.29
C ILE A 12 32.49 -8.72 -36.80
N ILE A 13 33.37 -9.37 -37.56
CA ILE A 13 33.94 -10.70 -37.20
C ILE A 13 34.71 -10.58 -35.88
N ALA A 14 35.50 -9.54 -35.68
CA ALA A 14 36.26 -9.33 -34.46
C ALA A 14 35.32 -9.10 -33.24
N VAL A 15 34.25 -8.32 -33.39
CA VAL A 15 33.26 -8.11 -32.33
C VAL A 15 32.55 -9.41 -31.98
N LEU A 16 32.15 -10.21 -32.98
CA LEU A 16 31.49 -11.50 -32.74
C LEU A 16 32.46 -12.51 -32.09
N ALA A 17 33.72 -12.53 -32.50
CA ALA A 17 34.75 -13.39 -31.89
C ALA A 17 35.04 -13.00 -30.44
N LEU A 18 35.15 -11.69 -30.14
CA LEU A 18 35.32 -11.19 -28.79
C LEU A 18 34.11 -11.46 -27.90
N GLY A 19 32.90 -11.29 -28.45
CA GLY A 19 31.65 -11.62 -27.76
C GLY A 19 31.56 -13.12 -27.44
N GLY A 20 31.88 -13.97 -28.41
CA GLY A 20 31.92 -15.42 -28.23
C GLY A 20 32.98 -15.87 -27.21
N ALA A 21 34.15 -15.24 -27.24
CA ALA A 21 35.22 -15.51 -26.24
C ALA A 21 34.80 -15.06 -24.83
N ALA A 22 34.14 -13.93 -24.71
CA ALA A 22 33.63 -13.45 -23.43
C ALA A 22 32.57 -14.40 -22.83
N VAL A 23 31.61 -14.83 -23.65
CA VAL A 23 30.58 -15.81 -23.21
C VAL A 23 31.23 -17.15 -22.84
N GLY A 24 32.19 -17.63 -23.65
CA GLY A 24 32.93 -18.87 -23.37
C GLY A 24 33.73 -18.80 -22.08
N LEU A 25 34.39 -17.69 -21.80
CA LEU A 25 35.11 -17.44 -20.54
C LEU A 25 34.16 -17.37 -19.36
N GLN A 26 32.99 -16.77 -19.55
CA GLN A 26 31.97 -16.68 -18.51
C GLN A 26 31.39 -18.06 -18.17
N MET A 27 31.05 -18.87 -19.17
CA MET A 27 30.61 -20.27 -18.98
C MET A 27 31.68 -21.12 -18.28
N LEU A 28 32.95 -20.94 -18.65
CA LEU A 28 34.06 -21.63 -18.00
C LEU A 28 34.26 -21.21 -16.56
N ARG A 29 34.10 -19.92 -16.29
CA ARG A 29 34.11 -19.37 -14.91
C ARG A 29 32.98 -19.96 -14.08
N ASP A 30 31.75 -19.92 -14.61
CA ASP A 30 30.55 -20.33 -13.87
C ASP A 30 30.54 -21.86 -13.61
N SER A 31 31.18 -22.66 -14.50
CA SER A 31 31.38 -24.09 -14.29
C SER A 31 32.44 -24.42 -13.24
N ARG A 32 33.51 -23.59 -13.15
CA ARG A 32 34.60 -23.80 -12.17
C ARG A 32 34.33 -23.17 -10.81
N TYR A 33 33.54 -22.09 -10.80
CA TYR A 33 33.18 -21.31 -9.61
C TYR A 33 31.67 -21.10 -9.64
N PRO A 34 30.86 -22.15 -9.35
CA PRO A 34 29.41 -21.96 -9.23
C PRO A 34 29.13 -20.92 -8.16
N LEU A 35 28.30 -19.91 -8.52
CA LEU A 35 27.86 -18.88 -7.60
C LEU A 35 27.15 -19.56 -6.43
N THR A 36 27.75 -19.47 -5.24
CA THR A 36 27.07 -19.84 -4.00
C THR A 36 26.11 -18.72 -3.63
N THR A 37 25.01 -19.03 -2.95
CA THR A 37 24.00 -18.06 -2.52
C THR A 37 24.56 -16.91 -1.66
N SER A 38 25.78 -17.10 -1.09
CA SER A 38 26.51 -16.08 -0.35
C SER A 38 27.17 -15.02 -1.25
N ASP A 39 27.41 -15.32 -2.54
CA ASP A 39 28.10 -14.40 -3.45
C ASP A 39 27.19 -13.24 -3.92
N GLU A 40 25.86 -13.37 -3.83
CA GLU A 40 24.93 -12.27 -4.07
C GLU A 40 25.10 -11.16 -3.01
N GLU A 41 25.49 -11.50 -1.79
CA GLU A 41 25.71 -10.56 -0.70
C GLU A 41 27.08 -9.87 -0.79
N THR A 42 28.10 -10.55 -1.37
CA THR A 42 29.50 -10.03 -1.42
C THR A 42 29.70 -8.89 -2.41
N LEU A 43 28.78 -8.69 -3.37
CA LEU A 43 28.85 -7.59 -4.35
C LEU A 43 28.19 -6.29 -3.85
N TYR A 44 27.83 -6.21 -2.57
CA TYR A 44 27.29 -5.02 -1.95
C TYR A 44 28.39 -3.99 -1.65
N LEU A 45 28.37 -2.88 -2.39
CA LEU A 45 29.20 -1.71 -2.07
C LEU A 45 28.40 -0.71 -1.23
N THR A 46 28.95 -0.30 -0.10
CA THR A 46 28.27 0.65 0.76
C THR A 46 28.02 1.97 0.04
N ARG A 47 26.96 2.68 0.40
CA ARG A 47 26.57 3.99 -0.15
C ARG A 47 27.75 4.98 -0.30
N ARG A 48 28.65 5.03 0.72
CA ARG A 48 29.82 5.93 0.70
C ARG A 48 30.83 5.57 -0.38
N VAL A 49 31.06 4.30 -0.62
CA VAL A 49 32.00 3.81 -1.63
C VAL A 49 31.43 4.03 -3.02
N THR A 50 30.16 3.64 -3.22
CA THR A 50 29.48 3.78 -4.52
C THR A 50 29.40 5.24 -4.96
N SER A 51 29.01 6.17 -4.07
CA SER A 51 28.89 7.59 -4.39
C SER A 51 30.24 8.25 -4.75
N ARG A 52 31.38 7.71 -4.27
CA ARG A 52 32.73 8.22 -4.60
C ARG A 52 33.31 7.65 -5.90
N LEU A 53 32.93 6.41 -6.24
CA LEU A 53 33.45 5.72 -7.44
C LEU A 53 32.73 6.12 -8.73
N VAL A 54 31.49 6.64 -8.63
CA VAL A 54 30.62 6.90 -9.78
C VAL A 54 30.63 8.40 -10.13
N PHE A 55 31.73 8.87 -10.77
CA PHE A 55 31.91 10.31 -11.10
C PHE A 55 31.00 10.79 -12.25
N ALA A 56 30.82 10.01 -13.32
CA ALA A 56 30.20 10.48 -14.56
C ALA A 56 28.84 9.81 -14.90
N HIS A 57 28.51 8.68 -14.27
CA HIS A 57 27.36 7.84 -14.66
C HIS A 57 26.43 7.51 -13.48
N ARG A 58 26.13 8.50 -12.66
CA ARG A 58 25.31 8.31 -11.45
C ARG A 58 23.95 7.68 -11.73
N SER A 59 23.23 8.19 -12.75
CA SER A 59 21.91 7.68 -13.11
C SER A 59 21.98 6.24 -13.60
N LEU A 60 22.96 5.90 -14.42
CA LEU A 60 23.13 4.51 -14.89
C LEU A 60 23.37 3.54 -13.72
N VAL A 61 24.19 3.95 -12.74
CA VAL A 61 24.45 3.10 -11.58
C VAL A 61 23.26 3.08 -10.64
N ALA A 62 22.46 4.16 -10.56
CA ALA A 62 21.18 4.15 -9.86
C ALA A 62 20.21 3.11 -10.48
N ASP A 63 20.10 3.07 -11.80
CA ASP A 63 19.30 2.08 -12.54
C ASP A 63 19.77 0.66 -12.27
N LEU A 64 21.09 0.41 -12.24
CA LEU A 64 21.63 -0.90 -11.92
C LEU A 64 21.30 -1.35 -10.50
N TYR A 65 21.39 -0.45 -9.51
CA TYR A 65 20.98 -0.76 -8.13
C TYR A 65 19.48 -0.96 -7.99
N TRP A 66 18.67 -0.22 -8.75
CA TRP A 66 17.24 -0.44 -8.83
C TRP A 66 16.90 -1.83 -9.40
N ILE A 67 17.50 -2.19 -10.55
CA ILE A 67 17.31 -3.53 -11.15
C ILE A 67 17.73 -4.60 -10.14
N ARG A 68 18.82 -4.39 -9.42
CA ARG A 68 19.31 -5.33 -8.41
C ARG A 68 18.34 -5.46 -7.23
N ALA A 69 17.75 -4.35 -6.77
CA ALA A 69 16.71 -4.38 -5.75
C ALA A 69 15.49 -5.20 -6.20
N LEU A 70 15.06 -5.04 -7.47
CA LEU A 70 13.97 -5.82 -8.06
C LEU A 70 14.29 -7.31 -8.12
N GLN A 71 15.49 -7.67 -8.61
CA GLN A 71 15.94 -9.06 -8.71
C GLN A 71 16.05 -9.70 -7.32
N TYR A 72 16.62 -8.97 -6.37
CA TYR A 72 16.76 -9.40 -4.98
C TYR A 72 15.39 -9.66 -4.36
N PHE A 73 14.48 -8.69 -4.42
CA PHE A 73 13.11 -8.84 -3.92
C PHE A 73 12.39 -10.02 -4.59
N GLY A 74 12.41 -10.09 -5.93
CA GLY A 74 11.72 -11.12 -6.69
C GLY A 74 12.24 -12.53 -6.37
N SER A 75 13.56 -12.72 -6.27
CA SER A 75 14.16 -14.01 -5.94
C SER A 75 13.79 -14.48 -4.53
N HIS A 76 13.75 -13.55 -3.55
CA HIS A 76 13.42 -13.85 -2.16
C HIS A 76 11.92 -14.10 -1.99
N ALA A 77 11.06 -13.29 -2.63
CA ALA A 77 9.62 -13.48 -2.62
C ALA A 77 9.19 -14.82 -3.26
N LEU A 78 9.89 -15.26 -4.34
CA LEU A 78 9.65 -16.56 -4.94
C LEU A 78 10.09 -17.72 -4.03
N LYS A 79 11.20 -17.58 -3.30
CA LYS A 79 11.64 -18.57 -2.30
C LYS A 79 10.62 -18.66 -1.15
N ALA A 80 10.11 -17.53 -0.70
CA ALA A 80 9.09 -17.47 0.34
C ALA A 80 7.73 -18.08 -0.08
N LYS A 81 7.40 -18.05 -1.38
CA LYS A 81 6.15 -18.57 -1.96
C LYS A 81 6.13 -20.09 -2.20
N ARG A 82 7.20 -20.81 -1.94
CA ARG A 82 7.29 -22.27 -2.12
C ARG A 82 7.05 -23.05 -0.81
N PRO A 83 5.81 -23.17 -0.31
CA PRO A 83 5.42 -24.28 0.54
C PRO A 83 4.95 -25.40 -0.40
N GLY A 84 5.70 -26.52 -0.44
CA GLY A 84 5.27 -27.72 -1.16
C GLY A 84 5.78 -27.88 -2.59
N ALA A 85 7.08 -27.77 -2.84
CA ALA A 85 7.70 -28.54 -3.92
C ALA A 85 7.53 -30.03 -3.57
N ALA A 86 7.09 -30.85 -4.54
CA ALA A 86 6.75 -32.27 -4.38
C ALA A 86 7.89 -33.19 -3.88
N PHE A 87 8.89 -32.62 -3.25
CA PHE A 87 9.98 -33.27 -2.56
C PHE A 87 10.25 -32.53 -1.25
N GLU A 88 9.64 -32.99 -0.15
CA GLU A 88 10.03 -32.56 1.17
C GLU A 88 11.44 -33.09 1.47
N PRO A 89 12.44 -32.22 1.66
CA PRO A 89 13.73 -32.67 2.19
C PRO A 89 13.50 -33.25 3.58
N PRO A 90 14.33 -34.23 3.99
CA PRO A 90 14.20 -34.82 5.32
C PRO A 90 14.32 -33.76 6.42
N PRO A 91 13.58 -33.89 7.53
CA PRO A 91 13.45 -32.87 8.60
C PRO A 91 14.78 -32.31 9.16
N ALA A 92 15.87 -33.03 9.01
CA ALA A 92 17.20 -32.60 9.43
C ALA A 92 17.83 -31.51 8.53
N LEU A 93 17.30 -31.27 7.31
CA LEU A 93 17.74 -30.24 6.37
C LEU A 93 16.70 -29.10 6.21
N ALA A 94 15.55 -29.24 6.84
CA ALA A 94 14.42 -28.29 6.74
C ALA A 94 14.53 -27.09 7.70
N ALA A 95 15.65 -26.88 8.37
CA ALA A 95 15.94 -25.62 9.07
C ALA A 95 16.35 -24.55 8.03
N GLU A 96 15.46 -24.28 7.05
CA GLU A 96 15.62 -23.13 6.18
C GLU A 96 15.57 -21.87 7.05
N ARG A 97 16.66 -21.11 7.06
CA ARG A 97 16.69 -19.78 7.68
C ARG A 97 15.54 -18.96 7.10
N PRO A 98 14.81 -18.21 7.93
CA PRO A 98 13.77 -17.33 7.41
C PRO A 98 14.37 -16.46 6.30
N VAL A 99 13.65 -16.35 5.19
CA VAL A 99 14.11 -15.55 4.04
C VAL A 99 14.33 -14.12 4.52
N SER A 100 15.58 -13.67 4.51
CA SER A 100 15.93 -12.31 4.92
C SER A 100 15.89 -11.36 3.72
N PHE A 101 15.43 -10.13 3.93
CA PHE A 101 15.41 -9.05 2.96
C PHE A 101 16.38 -7.91 3.34
N ASP A 102 17.42 -8.19 4.09
CA ASP A 102 18.32 -7.19 4.71
C ASP A 102 18.98 -6.24 3.72
N LEU A 103 19.24 -6.67 2.49
CA LEU A 103 19.86 -5.84 1.46
C LEU A 103 18.88 -5.01 0.63
N LEU A 104 17.56 -5.21 0.76
CA LEU A 104 16.59 -4.49 -0.05
C LEU A 104 16.62 -2.98 0.19
N TYR A 105 16.53 -2.54 1.46
CA TYR A 105 16.64 -1.14 1.81
C TYR A 105 17.99 -0.52 1.41
N PRO A 106 19.15 -1.14 1.71
CA PRO A 106 20.44 -0.68 1.23
C PRO A 106 20.54 -0.44 -0.28
N PHE A 107 20.01 -1.35 -1.11
CA PHE A 107 20.01 -1.15 -2.56
C PHE A 107 19.16 0.04 -2.99
N LEU A 108 17.96 0.17 -2.41
CA LEU A 108 17.06 1.30 -2.66
C LEU A 108 17.65 2.63 -2.17
N ASP A 109 18.32 2.62 -1.00
CA ASP A 109 18.99 3.81 -0.46
C ASP A 109 20.15 4.28 -1.36
N ILE A 110 20.92 3.34 -1.92
CA ILE A 110 21.98 3.67 -2.88
C ILE A 110 21.38 4.22 -4.16
N ALA A 111 20.40 3.55 -4.76
CA ALA A 111 19.76 3.99 -6.00
C ALA A 111 19.22 5.41 -5.87
N THR A 112 18.50 5.70 -4.79
CA THR A 112 17.89 7.01 -4.51
C THR A 112 18.90 8.07 -4.02
N THR A 113 20.09 7.67 -3.58
CA THR A 113 21.21 8.61 -3.27
C THR A 113 21.93 9.01 -4.53
N LEU A 114 22.10 8.10 -5.47
CA LEU A 114 22.76 8.37 -6.76
C LEU A 114 21.86 9.19 -7.68
N ASP A 115 20.57 8.89 -7.69
CA ASP A 115 19.55 9.68 -8.37
C ASP A 115 18.42 10.09 -7.38
N PRO A 116 18.52 11.29 -6.78
CA PRO A 116 17.50 11.78 -5.85
C PRO A 116 16.13 12.05 -6.48
N ARG A 117 16.02 12.02 -7.82
CA ARG A 117 14.75 12.18 -8.55
C ARG A 117 14.19 10.87 -9.07
N PHE A 118 14.74 9.74 -8.67
CA PHE A 118 14.31 8.41 -9.11
C PHE A 118 12.97 8.02 -8.47
N ASN A 119 11.89 8.66 -8.91
CA ASN A 119 10.55 8.53 -8.35
C ASN A 119 10.08 7.06 -8.21
N ILE A 120 10.34 6.23 -9.23
CA ILE A 120 9.94 4.81 -9.23
C ILE A 120 10.61 4.05 -8.10
N ALA A 121 11.90 4.27 -7.84
CA ALA A 121 12.64 3.59 -6.79
C ALA A 121 12.11 3.93 -5.39
N TYR A 122 11.68 5.19 -5.16
CA TYR A 122 11.04 5.57 -3.90
C TYR A 122 9.70 4.86 -3.72
N ARG A 123 8.80 4.99 -4.70
CA ARG A 123 7.41 4.54 -4.58
C ARG A 123 7.29 3.01 -4.55
N PHE A 124 7.83 2.32 -5.56
CA PHE A 124 7.80 0.86 -5.58
C PHE A 124 8.71 0.25 -4.51
N GLY A 125 9.85 0.89 -4.22
CA GLY A 125 10.71 0.47 -3.11
C GLY A 125 9.98 0.47 -1.78
N ALA A 126 9.16 1.48 -1.51
CA ALA A 126 8.34 1.54 -0.30
C ALA A 126 7.27 0.45 -0.26
N ILE A 127 6.64 0.12 -1.41
CA ILE A 127 5.68 -0.99 -1.50
C ILE A 127 6.39 -2.30 -1.13
N PHE A 128 7.55 -2.59 -1.74
CA PHE A 128 8.29 -3.83 -1.47
C PHE A 128 8.74 -3.92 -0.01
N LEU A 129 9.18 -2.81 0.60
CA LEU A 129 9.61 -2.77 2.00
C LEU A 129 8.44 -2.96 2.97
N SER A 130 7.27 -2.41 2.65
CA SER A 130 6.08 -2.51 3.51
C SER A 130 5.32 -3.82 3.36
N GLU A 131 5.58 -4.58 2.27
CA GLU A 131 4.94 -5.88 2.05
C GLU A 131 5.22 -6.80 3.23
N GLY A 132 4.15 -7.23 3.88
CA GLY A 132 4.22 -8.10 5.06
C GLY A 132 4.01 -9.56 4.71
N ASN A 133 3.92 -10.38 5.74
CA ASN A 133 3.74 -11.82 5.65
C ASN A 133 4.94 -12.53 5.00
N THR A 134 4.69 -13.66 4.37
CA THR A 134 5.73 -14.51 3.77
C THR A 134 6.30 -13.97 2.44
N GLN A 135 5.84 -12.83 1.95
CA GLN A 135 6.17 -12.34 0.60
C GLN A 135 7.14 -11.16 0.58
N GLY A 136 7.34 -10.48 1.72
CA GLY A 136 8.20 -9.31 1.81
C GLY A 136 8.78 -9.10 3.20
N PRO A 137 9.61 -8.05 3.38
CA PRO A 137 10.32 -7.80 4.63
C PRO A 137 9.42 -7.33 5.79
N GLY A 138 8.22 -6.80 5.51
CA GLY A 138 7.33 -6.24 6.53
C GLY A 138 7.98 -5.10 7.32
N ARG A 139 8.67 -4.17 6.63
CA ARG A 139 9.41 -3.06 7.23
C ARG A 139 8.80 -1.71 6.84
N PRO A 140 7.59 -1.39 7.36
CA PRO A 140 6.95 -0.10 7.12
C PRO A 140 7.82 1.09 7.58
N ASP A 141 8.62 0.93 8.63
CA ASP A 141 9.59 1.91 9.09
C ASP A 141 10.60 2.30 8.01
N GLN A 142 11.15 1.32 7.29
CA GLN A 142 12.09 1.56 6.19
C GLN A 142 11.39 2.14 4.95
N ALA A 143 10.16 1.71 4.68
CA ALA A 143 9.35 2.25 3.59
C ALA A 143 9.09 3.75 3.78
N ILE A 144 8.68 4.15 4.99
CA ILE A 144 8.45 5.55 5.35
C ILE A 144 9.75 6.35 5.26
N ALA A 145 10.85 5.85 5.84
CA ALA A 145 12.15 6.52 5.78
C ALA A 145 12.63 6.76 4.34
N LEU A 146 12.39 5.79 3.43
CA LEU A 146 12.71 5.93 2.02
C LEU A 146 11.87 7.04 1.36
N LEU A 147 10.57 7.09 1.61
CA LEU A 147 9.66 8.11 1.07
C LEU A 147 9.95 9.51 1.65
N GLU A 148 10.28 9.61 2.94
CA GLU A 148 10.69 10.87 3.58
C GLU A 148 11.99 11.41 2.96
N LYS A 149 12.96 10.54 2.63
CA LYS A 149 14.12 10.91 1.85
C LYS A 149 13.72 11.45 0.47
N GLY A 150 12.73 10.85 -0.18
CA GLY A 150 12.14 11.34 -1.43
C GLY A 150 11.53 12.72 -1.28
N LEU A 151 10.81 12.99 -0.18
CA LEU A 151 10.25 14.31 0.13
C LEU A 151 11.32 15.37 0.37
N GLN A 152 12.46 15.02 0.96
CA GLN A 152 13.60 15.95 1.09
C GLN A 152 14.16 16.37 -0.28
N ALA A 153 14.23 15.42 -1.23
CA ALA A 153 14.70 15.67 -2.58
C ALA A 153 13.65 16.35 -3.48
N SER A 154 12.38 16.10 -3.24
CA SER A 154 11.24 16.56 -4.05
C SER A 154 10.05 16.92 -3.15
N PRO A 155 10.08 18.07 -2.45
CA PRO A 155 9.06 18.44 -1.44
C PRO A 155 7.64 18.57 -2.00
N ASN A 156 7.51 18.88 -3.28
CA ASN A 156 6.23 19.11 -3.95
C ASN A 156 5.63 17.83 -4.57
N LYS A 157 6.14 16.66 -4.21
CA LYS A 157 5.62 15.38 -4.66
C LYS A 157 4.54 14.88 -3.71
N TRP A 158 3.27 15.21 -3.99
CA TRP A 158 2.12 14.75 -3.21
C TRP A 158 2.00 13.21 -3.20
N GLU A 159 2.49 12.53 -4.23
CA GLU A 159 2.47 11.07 -4.37
C GLU A 159 3.25 10.36 -3.26
N TYR A 160 4.32 10.97 -2.75
CA TYR A 160 5.07 10.39 -1.63
C TYR A 160 4.27 10.43 -0.32
N TRP A 161 3.50 11.51 -0.09
CA TRP A 161 2.59 11.57 1.04
C TRP A 161 1.44 10.57 0.91
N GLN A 162 0.94 10.34 -0.31
CA GLN A 162 -0.02 9.29 -0.59
C GLN A 162 0.54 7.91 -0.22
N ASP A 163 1.75 7.61 -0.66
CA ASP A 163 2.39 6.32 -0.42
C ASP A 163 2.68 6.12 1.09
N ILE A 164 3.14 7.16 1.83
CA ILE A 164 3.27 7.14 3.30
C ILE A 164 1.91 6.84 3.96
N GLY A 165 0.86 7.50 3.48
CA GLY A 165 -0.50 7.24 3.96
C GLY A 165 -0.92 5.79 3.75
N PHE A 166 -0.62 5.20 2.61
CA PHE A 166 -0.92 3.79 2.35
C PHE A 166 -0.09 2.83 3.20
N VAL A 167 1.18 3.13 3.47
CA VAL A 167 1.99 2.32 4.39
C VAL A 167 1.34 2.30 5.78
N HIS A 168 0.96 3.46 6.33
CA HIS A 168 0.26 3.51 7.61
C HIS A 168 -1.12 2.83 7.57
N TYR A 169 -1.82 2.91 6.44
CA TYR A 169 -3.15 2.32 6.28
C TYR A 169 -3.11 0.79 6.24
N TRP A 170 -2.21 0.20 5.45
CA TRP A 170 -2.19 -1.24 5.19
C TRP A 170 -1.26 -2.01 6.14
N ALA A 171 -0.04 -1.50 6.36
CA ALA A 171 0.96 -2.21 7.15
C ALA A 171 0.79 -1.94 8.65
N ASP A 172 0.66 -0.67 9.05
CA ASP A 172 0.55 -0.29 10.48
C ASP A 172 -0.90 -0.34 10.98
N GLN A 173 -1.89 -0.26 10.08
CA GLN A 173 -3.31 -0.04 10.42
C GLN A 173 -3.52 1.18 11.33
N ASP A 174 -2.64 2.18 11.21
CA ASP A 174 -2.69 3.45 11.92
C ASP A 174 -3.46 4.47 11.08
N TYR A 175 -4.79 4.39 11.13
CA TYR A 175 -5.67 5.26 10.34
C TYR A 175 -5.49 6.76 10.62
N PRO A 176 -5.26 7.22 11.87
CA PRO A 176 -4.95 8.63 12.14
C PRO A 176 -3.69 9.11 11.41
N LYS A 177 -2.59 8.35 11.46
CA LYS A 177 -1.36 8.72 10.74
C LYS A 177 -1.54 8.64 9.22
N ALA A 178 -2.25 7.63 8.74
CA ALA A 178 -2.59 7.51 7.31
C ALA A 178 -3.36 8.75 6.83
N ALA A 179 -4.41 9.15 7.55
CA ALA A 179 -5.21 10.31 7.22
C ALA A 179 -4.40 11.62 7.28
N ALA A 180 -3.52 11.78 8.27
CA ALA A 180 -2.64 12.94 8.37
C ALA A 180 -1.68 13.02 7.19
N ALA A 181 -1.12 11.90 6.72
CA ALA A 181 -0.28 11.85 5.53
C ALA A 181 -1.06 12.22 4.26
N PHE A 182 -2.27 11.66 4.06
CA PHE A 182 -3.13 12.02 2.94
C PHE A 182 -3.52 13.50 2.95
N ALA A 183 -3.82 14.07 4.12
CA ALA A 183 -4.12 15.49 4.25
C ALA A 183 -2.94 16.37 3.86
N ARG A 184 -1.72 16.06 4.35
CA ARG A 184 -0.50 16.77 3.95
C ARG A 184 -0.27 16.70 2.45
N GLY A 185 -0.46 15.55 1.83
CA GLY A 185 -0.37 15.40 0.38
C GLY A 185 -1.42 16.23 -0.35
N ALA A 186 -2.64 16.33 0.18
CA ALA A 186 -3.74 17.11 -0.40
C ALA A 186 -3.48 18.64 -0.39
N ASP A 187 -2.62 19.13 0.49
CA ASP A 187 -2.26 20.55 0.59
C ASP A 187 -1.15 20.95 -0.39
N ILE A 188 -0.52 20.00 -1.06
CA ILE A 188 0.53 20.27 -2.06
C ILE A 188 -0.13 20.77 -3.35
N PRO A 189 0.36 21.87 -3.96
CA PRO A 189 -0.14 22.36 -5.23
C PRO A 189 -0.08 21.28 -6.32
N GLY A 190 -1.20 21.11 -7.04
CA GLY A 190 -1.32 20.07 -8.07
C GLY A 190 -1.78 18.70 -7.56
N ALA A 191 -1.96 18.53 -6.26
CA ALA A 191 -2.58 17.34 -5.70
C ALA A 191 -4.04 17.23 -6.18
N PRO A 192 -4.50 16.02 -6.54
CA PRO A 192 -5.87 15.82 -6.97
C PRO A 192 -6.84 15.95 -5.81
N TRP A 193 -8.05 16.43 -6.10
CA TRP A 193 -9.11 16.66 -5.09
C TRP A 193 -9.44 15.42 -4.25
N TRP A 194 -9.31 14.23 -4.82
CA TRP A 194 -9.61 12.98 -4.13
C TRP A 194 -8.64 12.64 -2.99
N MET A 195 -7.46 13.27 -2.92
CA MET A 195 -6.54 13.10 -1.79
C MET A 195 -7.18 13.54 -0.48
N ARG A 196 -7.93 14.65 -0.48
CA ARG A 196 -8.67 15.11 0.71
C ARG A 196 -9.83 14.18 1.05
N SER A 197 -10.50 13.64 0.03
CA SER A 197 -11.51 12.59 0.17
C SER A 197 -10.93 11.33 0.82
N LEU A 198 -9.74 10.94 0.44
CA LEU A 198 -9.04 9.78 1.00
C LEU A 198 -8.71 9.98 2.49
N ALA A 199 -8.23 11.18 2.87
CA ALA A 199 -8.00 11.53 4.28
C ALA A 199 -9.30 11.44 5.11
N ALA A 200 -10.39 12.05 4.62
CA ALA A 200 -11.68 12.04 5.30
C ALA A 200 -12.25 10.62 5.47
N THR A 201 -12.19 9.80 4.42
CA THR A 201 -12.65 8.40 4.47
C THR A 201 -11.81 7.57 5.45
N THR A 202 -10.50 7.80 5.48
CA THR A 202 -9.58 7.09 6.39
C THR A 202 -9.84 7.43 7.84
N LEU A 203 -10.16 8.70 8.17
CA LEU A 203 -10.56 9.11 9.52
C LEU A 203 -11.84 8.41 9.96
N ALA A 204 -12.87 8.38 9.10
CA ALA A 204 -14.11 7.66 9.42
C ALA A 204 -13.83 6.18 9.69
N LYS A 205 -12.99 5.55 8.86
CA LYS A 205 -12.59 4.15 9.05
C LYS A 205 -11.83 3.93 10.37
N GLY A 206 -11.08 4.92 10.82
CA GLY A 206 -10.40 4.91 12.13
C GLY A 206 -11.32 5.24 13.31
N GLY A 207 -12.62 5.50 13.08
CA GLY A 207 -13.60 5.84 14.09
C GLY A 207 -13.70 7.36 14.41
N ASP A 208 -12.86 8.19 13.82
CA ASP A 208 -12.93 9.65 13.96
C ASP A 208 -13.92 10.26 12.95
N ARG A 209 -15.21 9.96 13.18
CA ARG A 209 -16.32 10.46 12.36
C ARG A 209 -16.45 11.99 12.42
N ASN A 210 -16.08 12.61 13.55
CA ASN A 210 -16.22 14.06 13.72
C ASN A 210 -15.26 14.82 12.82
N THR A 211 -13.98 14.48 12.84
CA THR A 211 -12.97 15.10 11.96
C THR A 211 -13.24 14.76 10.50
N SER A 212 -13.65 13.51 10.21
CA SER A 212 -14.10 13.11 8.88
C SER A 212 -15.25 14.00 8.38
N ARG A 213 -16.28 14.24 9.21
CA ARG A 213 -17.42 15.09 8.87
C ARG A 213 -16.99 16.51 8.54
N LEU A 214 -16.09 17.10 9.32
CA LEU A 214 -15.56 18.45 9.06
C LEU A 214 -14.88 18.55 7.70
N LEU A 215 -14.05 17.56 7.34
CA LEU A 215 -13.40 17.52 6.02
C LEU A 215 -14.42 17.39 4.90
N TRP A 216 -15.45 16.56 5.06
CA TRP A 216 -16.51 16.43 4.06
C TRP A 216 -17.35 17.70 3.92
N GLN A 217 -17.61 18.41 5.00
CA GLN A 217 -18.31 19.72 4.96
C GLN A 217 -17.51 20.74 4.16
N GLN A 218 -16.21 20.85 4.40
CA GLN A 218 -15.33 21.72 3.61
C GLN A 218 -15.32 21.32 2.11
N MET A 219 -15.32 20.03 1.81
CA MET A 219 -15.36 19.53 0.43
C MET A 219 -16.72 19.76 -0.24
N ALA A 220 -17.81 19.85 0.52
CA ALA A 220 -19.14 20.16 -0.02
C ALA A 220 -19.24 21.60 -0.58
N GLU A 221 -18.33 22.47 -0.16
CA GLU A 221 -18.21 23.86 -0.65
C GLU A 221 -17.16 24.03 -1.76
N ALA A 222 -16.45 22.96 -2.12
CA ALA A 222 -15.42 23.02 -3.15
C ALA A 222 -15.98 23.41 -4.54
N SER A 223 -15.14 24.02 -5.38
CA SER A 223 -15.49 24.36 -6.76
C SER A 223 -15.70 23.14 -7.66
N ASN A 224 -15.04 22.02 -7.36
CA ASN A 224 -15.12 20.78 -8.12
C ASN A 224 -16.46 20.06 -7.85
N GLU A 225 -17.24 19.82 -8.89
CA GLU A 225 -18.58 19.19 -8.80
C GLU A 225 -18.53 17.76 -8.28
N SER A 226 -17.56 16.96 -8.74
CA SER A 226 -17.38 15.60 -8.27
C SER A 226 -17.03 15.54 -6.79
N ALA A 227 -16.21 16.48 -6.30
CA ALA A 227 -15.89 16.62 -4.88
C ALA A 227 -17.12 16.96 -4.06
N ARG A 228 -17.94 17.93 -4.53
CA ARG A 228 -19.20 18.29 -3.85
C ARG A 228 -20.18 17.12 -3.79
N TYR A 229 -20.38 16.43 -4.92
CA TYR A 229 -21.27 15.26 -4.95
C TYR A 229 -20.82 14.18 -3.97
N MET A 230 -19.54 13.81 -4.04
CA MET A 230 -18.98 12.81 -3.13
C MET A 230 -19.09 13.23 -1.66
N ALA A 231 -18.83 14.49 -1.35
CA ALA A 231 -18.93 15.01 -0.01
C ALA A 231 -20.36 14.91 0.55
N ARG A 232 -21.36 15.30 -0.23
CA ARG A 232 -22.78 15.17 0.17
C ARG A 232 -23.17 13.72 0.44
N LEU A 233 -22.79 12.82 -0.45
CA LEU A 233 -23.02 11.38 -0.27
C LEU A 233 -22.39 10.87 1.03
N LYS A 234 -21.13 11.23 1.28
CA LYS A 234 -20.39 10.80 2.47
C LYS A 234 -20.98 11.37 3.76
N LEU A 235 -21.41 12.61 3.75
CA LEU A 235 -22.13 13.20 4.89
C LEU A 235 -23.42 12.43 5.21
N GLN A 236 -24.23 12.12 4.21
CA GLN A 236 -25.44 11.32 4.41
C GLN A 236 -25.11 9.89 4.90
N GLN A 237 -24.02 9.28 4.41
CA GLN A 237 -23.57 7.98 4.92
C GLN A 237 -23.16 8.04 6.40
N LEU A 238 -22.47 9.12 6.84
CA LEU A 238 -22.14 9.33 8.26
C LEU A 238 -23.40 9.52 9.11
N ASP A 239 -24.37 10.27 8.60
CA ASP A 239 -25.68 10.45 9.28
C ASP A 239 -26.42 9.13 9.42
N ALA A 240 -26.40 8.28 8.36
CA ALA A 240 -27.01 6.96 8.40
C ALA A 240 -26.35 6.06 9.47
N LEU A 241 -25.01 6.08 9.58
CA LEU A 241 -24.28 5.33 10.61
C LEU A 241 -24.69 5.77 12.03
N GLU A 242 -24.84 7.09 12.26
CA GLU A 242 -25.28 7.60 13.57
C GLU A 242 -26.73 7.18 13.90
N ILE A 243 -27.62 7.22 12.93
CA ILE A 243 -29.03 6.76 13.08
C ILE A 243 -29.03 5.26 13.40
N ILE A 244 -28.32 4.44 12.64
CA ILE A 244 -28.22 2.99 12.83
C ILE A 244 -27.68 2.67 14.22
N GLU A 245 -26.60 3.33 14.65
CA GLU A 245 -26.01 3.11 15.97
C GLU A 245 -26.96 3.46 17.11
N LYS A 246 -27.69 4.57 16.99
CA LYS A 246 -28.71 4.97 17.97
C LYS A 246 -29.86 3.98 18.03
N LEU A 247 -30.34 3.53 16.89
CA LEU A 247 -31.40 2.52 16.82
C LEU A 247 -30.94 1.18 17.38
N GLN A 248 -29.72 0.74 17.01
CA GLN A 248 -29.15 -0.54 17.48
C GLN A 248 -29.05 -0.56 19.01
N LYS A 249 -28.56 0.51 19.65
CA LYS A 249 -28.52 0.60 21.12
C LYS A 249 -29.93 0.48 21.75
N GLY A 250 -30.92 1.07 21.11
CA GLY A 250 -32.32 0.95 21.57
C GLY A 250 -32.88 -0.46 21.42
N ILE A 251 -32.61 -1.10 20.28
CA ILE A 251 -33.04 -2.48 19.98
C ILE A 251 -32.39 -3.46 20.93
N ASP A 252 -31.08 -3.36 21.15
CA ASP A 252 -30.32 -4.23 22.05
C ASP A 252 -30.85 -4.12 23.49
N ALA A 253 -31.08 -2.88 23.97
CA ALA A 253 -31.64 -2.65 25.30
C ALA A 253 -33.07 -3.17 25.45
N PHE A 254 -33.90 -3.13 24.41
CA PHE A 254 -35.25 -3.69 24.43
C PHE A 254 -35.20 -5.21 24.35
N GLY A 255 -34.37 -5.82 23.51
CA GLY A 255 -34.18 -7.26 23.40
C GLY A 255 -33.72 -7.88 24.73
N ILE A 256 -32.76 -7.25 25.43
CA ILE A 256 -32.31 -7.68 26.76
C ILE A 256 -33.44 -7.65 27.77
N ARG A 257 -34.24 -6.58 27.83
CA ARG A 257 -35.37 -6.47 28.75
C ARG A 257 -36.49 -7.53 28.49
N ARG A 258 -36.66 -7.86 27.21
CA ARG A 258 -37.68 -8.83 26.78
C ARG A 258 -37.22 -10.28 26.90
N GLY A 259 -35.89 -10.51 26.91
CA GLY A 259 -35.32 -11.86 26.88
C GLY A 259 -35.36 -12.54 25.52
N ALA A 260 -35.63 -11.80 24.44
CA ALA A 260 -35.72 -12.30 23.07
C ALA A 260 -35.24 -11.26 22.04
N PRO A 261 -34.65 -11.68 20.91
CA PRO A 261 -34.22 -10.78 19.86
C PRO A 261 -35.43 -10.07 19.22
N VAL A 262 -35.19 -8.84 18.74
CA VAL A 262 -36.20 -8.06 18.02
C VAL A 262 -36.04 -8.33 16.54
N THR A 263 -37.08 -8.90 15.90
CA THR A 263 -37.00 -9.33 14.49
C THR A 263 -37.84 -8.47 13.53
N SER A 264 -38.60 -7.51 14.09
CA SER A 264 -39.48 -6.66 13.28
C SER A 264 -39.59 -5.25 13.87
N TRP A 265 -39.64 -4.25 13.02
CA TRP A 265 -39.96 -2.89 13.39
C TRP A 265 -41.33 -2.76 14.07
N ASN A 266 -42.29 -3.60 13.72
CA ASN A 266 -43.62 -3.56 14.30
C ASN A 266 -43.60 -3.84 15.82
N GLU A 267 -42.68 -4.65 16.31
CA GLU A 267 -42.53 -4.90 17.74
C GLU A 267 -42.18 -3.65 18.52
N LEU A 268 -41.29 -2.80 17.94
CA LEU A 268 -40.88 -1.54 18.54
C LEU A 268 -41.97 -0.44 18.45
N ILE A 269 -42.77 -0.49 17.35
CA ILE A 269 -43.90 0.43 17.14
C ILE A 269 -44.99 0.13 18.15
N VAL A 270 -45.37 -1.15 18.30
CA VAL A 270 -46.38 -1.58 19.30
C VAL A 270 -45.91 -1.27 20.72
N ALA A 271 -44.62 -1.42 21.00
CA ALA A 271 -44.03 -1.03 22.27
C ALA A 271 -43.89 0.51 22.46
N ARG A 272 -44.32 1.32 21.48
CA ARG A 272 -44.24 2.78 21.45
C ARG A 272 -42.81 3.33 21.64
N LEU A 273 -41.82 2.59 21.23
CA LEU A 273 -40.40 2.99 21.26
C LEU A 273 -39.99 3.82 20.04
N ILE A 274 -40.65 3.59 18.91
CA ILE A 274 -40.49 4.35 17.67
C ILE A 274 -41.88 4.67 17.08
N PRO A 275 -42.02 5.81 16.38
CA PRO A 275 -43.33 6.20 15.80
C PRO A 275 -43.70 5.44 14.50
N GLY A 276 -42.71 4.86 13.84
CA GLY A 276 -42.88 4.15 12.56
C GLY A 276 -41.55 3.53 12.12
N VAL A 277 -41.54 2.95 10.92
CA VAL A 277 -40.32 2.38 10.33
C VAL A 277 -39.29 3.50 10.12
N PRO A 278 -38.09 3.38 10.68
CA PRO A 278 -37.07 4.41 10.51
C PRO A 278 -36.58 4.49 9.06
N LEU A 279 -36.31 5.73 8.60
CA LEU A 279 -35.79 6.00 7.27
C LEU A 279 -34.30 6.38 7.37
N ASP A 280 -33.55 6.06 6.34
CA ASP A 280 -32.21 6.61 6.16
C ASP A 280 -32.24 8.08 5.71
N PRO A 281 -31.12 8.80 5.68
CA PRO A 281 -31.07 10.18 5.20
C PRO A 281 -31.48 10.40 3.74
N ALA A 282 -31.54 9.34 2.92
CA ALA A 282 -32.07 9.40 1.55
C ALA A 282 -33.56 9.12 1.46
N GLY A 283 -34.24 8.87 2.60
CA GLY A 283 -35.66 8.60 2.69
C GLY A 283 -36.05 7.13 2.41
N VAL A 284 -35.08 6.23 2.38
CA VAL A 284 -35.34 4.78 2.19
C VAL A 284 -35.49 4.09 3.55
N PRO A 285 -36.48 3.18 3.74
CA PRO A 285 -36.61 2.43 4.97
C PRO A 285 -35.38 1.63 5.34
N LEU A 286 -34.96 1.73 6.60
CA LEU A 286 -33.91 0.87 7.15
C LEU A 286 -34.41 -0.56 7.31
N GLU A 287 -33.53 -1.52 7.12
CA GLU A 287 -33.80 -2.94 7.27
C GLU A 287 -33.39 -3.43 8.66
N LEU A 288 -34.18 -4.34 9.22
CA LEU A 288 -33.88 -5.05 10.46
C LEU A 288 -33.83 -6.54 10.14
N ASP A 289 -32.68 -7.16 10.33
CA ASP A 289 -32.48 -8.57 10.06
C ASP A 289 -32.94 -9.49 11.22
N SER A 290 -32.95 -10.78 10.98
CA SER A 290 -33.33 -11.82 11.97
C SER A 290 -32.38 -11.89 13.18
N SER A 291 -31.17 -11.26 13.06
CA SER A 291 -30.19 -11.16 14.14
C SER A 291 -30.32 -9.85 14.93
N SER A 292 -31.44 -9.11 14.74
CA SER A 292 -31.69 -7.79 15.34
C SER A 292 -30.70 -6.70 14.89
N ARG A 293 -30.08 -6.83 13.73
CA ARG A 293 -29.16 -5.83 13.18
C ARG A 293 -29.89 -4.87 12.26
N VAL A 294 -29.62 -3.59 12.45
CA VAL A 294 -30.11 -2.52 11.59
C VAL A 294 -29.11 -2.24 10.48
N THR A 295 -29.60 -2.21 9.24
CA THR A 295 -28.78 -1.92 8.05
C THR A 295 -29.50 -0.98 7.10
N VAL A 296 -28.76 -0.33 6.19
CA VAL A 296 -29.38 0.34 5.06
C VAL A 296 -29.82 -0.69 4.02
N SER A 297 -30.95 -0.42 3.37
CA SER A 297 -31.42 -1.23 2.26
C SER A 297 -30.44 -1.20 1.09
N MET A 298 -30.30 -2.33 0.39
CA MET A 298 -29.56 -2.40 -0.87
C MET A 298 -30.14 -1.48 -1.96
N GLN A 299 -31.39 -1.03 -1.82
CA GLN A 299 -32.05 -0.08 -2.72
C GLN A 299 -31.71 1.38 -2.39
N SER A 300 -31.11 1.65 -1.24
CA SER A 300 -30.69 2.99 -0.86
C SER A 300 -29.50 3.46 -1.69
N PRO A 301 -29.50 4.73 -2.14
CA PRO A 301 -28.31 5.34 -2.79
C PRO A 301 -27.11 5.45 -1.82
N LEU A 302 -27.34 5.24 -0.52
CA LEU A 302 -26.29 5.25 0.50
C LEU A 302 -25.55 3.92 0.63
N PHE A 303 -26.08 2.84 0.02
CA PHE A 303 -25.45 1.53 0.05
C PHE A 303 -24.27 1.44 -0.94
N PRO A 304 -23.14 0.79 -0.58
CA PRO A 304 -22.83 0.29 0.76
C PRO A 304 -22.32 1.41 1.69
N LEU A 305 -22.64 1.29 3.00
CA LEU A 305 -22.05 2.17 4.00
C LEU A 305 -20.55 1.89 4.16
N PRO A 306 -19.74 2.89 4.56
CA PRO A 306 -18.34 2.67 4.86
C PRO A 306 -18.19 1.65 5.99
N PHE A 307 -17.30 0.67 5.78
CA PHE A 307 -16.98 -0.31 6.81
C PHE A 307 -16.13 0.34 7.91
N GLU A 308 -16.57 0.23 9.14
CA GLU A 308 -15.78 0.62 10.31
C GLU A 308 -15.27 -0.65 11.00
N PRO A 309 -13.97 -0.72 11.35
CA PRO A 309 -13.48 -1.82 12.15
C PRO A 309 -14.15 -1.80 13.52
N ALA A 310 -14.36 -2.97 14.10
CA ALA A 310 -14.80 -3.05 15.49
C ALA A 310 -13.84 -2.25 16.39
N PRO A 311 -14.36 -1.52 17.41
CA PRO A 311 -13.50 -0.81 18.33
C PRO A 311 -12.49 -1.81 18.91
N ARG A 312 -11.19 -1.45 18.86
CA ARG A 312 -10.16 -2.24 19.53
C ARG A 312 -10.53 -2.24 21.01
N THR A 313 -11.00 -3.37 21.51
CA THR A 313 -11.01 -3.63 22.95
C THR A 313 -9.53 -3.62 23.33
N GLY A 314 -9.10 -2.55 23.99
CA GLY A 314 -7.72 -2.41 24.46
C GLY A 314 -7.31 -3.57 25.36
N PRO A 315 -6.00 -3.77 25.56
CA PRO A 315 -5.49 -4.80 26.42
C PRO A 315 -5.96 -4.66 27.85
#